data_6d25042f1ecb1ed40397dd635c60a988
#
_entry.id   6d25042f1ecb1ed40397dd635c60a988
#
_cell.length_a   1.000
_cell.length_b   1.000
_cell.length_c   1.000
_cell.angle_alpha   90.00
_cell.angle_beta   90.00
_cell.angle_gamma   90.00
#
_symmetry.space_group_name_H-M   'P 1'
#
loop_
_entity.id
_entity.type
_entity.pdbx_description
1 polymer ?
#
loop_
_entity_poly.entity_id
_entity_poly.type
_entity_poly.pdbx_seq_one_letter_code
_entity_poly.pdbx_strand_id
1 'polypeptide(L)'
;SYYDYHKTLYRLLGALFVTYASFLISHHYYKDAEEYQVNFFHQALTVFGVVTFILTIYFLDPPGEEGVSPGEWGGLFLNFILSSAAIVLGFGVGIALAFGRRSSLPVFSWPSVAIIETVRSGPLVAWLFIAYILLPDVLFPVWDADRVSRTILILSLFTGCYLAEILRGGLQAVPTGQQEAALSLGLSTTQTNMLIILPQAIRTTMPAIVSNMIGLWKDTSLIHLLGVHDAFQVAKVLPAQWEFVGLYPEALLFVGMIFWIVSFY
;
A
#
# COMPACT_ATOMS: atom_id res chain seq x y z
N SER A 1 -16.66 -25.55 -14.82
CA SER A 1 -15.72 -24.86 -15.70
C SER A 1 -14.34 -24.89 -15.06
N TYR A 2 -13.45 -25.67 -15.63
CA TYR A 2 -12.04 -25.65 -15.26
C TYR A 2 -11.52 -24.23 -15.57
N TYR A 3 -11.24 -23.45 -14.55
CA TYR A 3 -10.50 -22.21 -14.67
C TYR A 3 -9.25 -22.50 -15.52
N ASP A 4 -9.03 -21.69 -16.53
CA ASP A 4 -7.88 -21.81 -17.42
C ASP A 4 -6.64 -21.30 -16.66
N TYR A 5 -6.23 -22.09 -15.65
CA TYR A 5 -5.12 -21.84 -14.72
C TYR A 5 -3.83 -21.43 -15.45
N HIS A 6 -3.69 -21.97 -16.67
CA HIS A 6 -2.55 -21.65 -17.52
C HIS A 6 -2.57 -20.21 -18.03
N LYS A 7 -3.74 -19.65 -18.39
CA LYS A 7 -3.83 -18.25 -18.86
C LYS A 7 -3.52 -17.27 -17.73
N THR A 8 -4.06 -17.50 -16.55
CA THR A 8 -3.79 -16.65 -15.37
C THR A 8 -2.32 -16.75 -14.95
N LEU A 9 -1.74 -17.95 -14.97
CA LEU A 9 -0.32 -18.16 -14.68
C LEU A 9 0.58 -17.46 -15.70
N TYR A 10 0.28 -17.54 -17.01
CA TYR A 10 1.05 -16.85 -18.05
C TYR A 10 0.93 -15.32 -17.93
N ARG A 11 -0.23 -14.79 -17.57
CA ARG A 11 -0.44 -13.36 -17.31
C ARG A 11 0.36 -12.88 -16.11
N LEU A 12 0.35 -13.64 -15.00
CA LEU A 12 1.17 -13.37 -13.80
C LEU A 12 2.67 -13.43 -14.11
N LEU A 13 3.13 -14.47 -14.80
CA LEU A 13 4.52 -14.62 -15.19
C LEU A 13 4.95 -13.49 -16.15
N GLY A 14 4.07 -13.09 -17.07
CA GLY A 14 4.29 -11.95 -17.97
C GLY A 14 4.43 -10.62 -17.19
N ALA A 15 3.56 -10.35 -16.23
CA ALA A 15 3.63 -9.16 -15.39
C ALA A 15 4.90 -9.14 -14.54
N LEU A 16 5.25 -10.27 -13.91
CA LEU A 16 6.51 -10.41 -13.15
C LEU A 16 7.73 -10.23 -14.04
N PHE A 17 7.72 -10.79 -15.25
CA PHE A 17 8.82 -10.63 -16.22
C PHE A 17 8.99 -9.17 -16.63
N VAL A 18 7.90 -8.48 -16.98
CA VAL A 18 7.94 -7.04 -17.35
C VAL A 18 8.43 -6.19 -16.18
N THR A 19 7.97 -6.46 -14.97
CA THR A 19 8.43 -5.75 -13.76
C THR A 19 9.92 -5.97 -13.51
N TYR A 20 10.37 -7.22 -13.60
CA TYR A 20 11.77 -7.59 -13.40
C TYR A 20 12.68 -7.05 -14.50
N ALA A 21 12.27 -7.12 -15.77
CA ALA A 21 13.00 -6.56 -16.89
C ALA A 21 13.11 -5.03 -16.78
N SER A 22 12.03 -4.34 -16.35
CA SER A 22 12.04 -2.91 -16.10
C SER A 22 13.01 -2.53 -14.98
N PHE A 23 13.05 -3.34 -13.90
CA PHE A 23 14.02 -3.17 -12.82
C PHE A 23 15.47 -3.34 -13.29
N LEU A 24 15.77 -4.38 -14.10
CA LEU A 24 17.11 -4.63 -14.62
C LEU A 24 17.57 -3.53 -15.58
N ILE A 25 16.68 -3.07 -16.47
CA ILE A 25 16.95 -1.97 -17.40
C ILE A 25 17.22 -0.70 -16.59
N SER A 26 16.38 -0.41 -15.62
CA SER A 26 16.56 0.70 -14.68
C SER A 26 17.92 0.64 -14.01
N HIS A 27 18.25 -0.48 -13.36
CA HIS A 27 19.51 -0.66 -12.64
C HIS A 27 20.73 -0.51 -13.54
N HIS A 28 20.67 -0.97 -14.80
CA HIS A 28 21.75 -0.84 -15.77
C HIS A 28 22.00 0.62 -16.17
N TYR A 29 20.92 1.38 -16.42
CA TYR A 29 21.03 2.80 -16.82
C TYR A 29 21.40 3.73 -15.66
N TYR A 30 21.14 3.34 -14.40
CA TYR A 30 21.41 4.17 -13.23
C TYR A 30 22.87 4.30 -12.86
N LYS A 31 23.71 3.39 -13.32
CA LYS A 31 25.10 3.30 -12.88
C LYS A 31 25.94 4.53 -13.26
N ASP A 32 25.54 5.26 -14.30
CA ASP A 32 26.30 6.35 -14.90
C ASP A 32 25.47 7.63 -15.20
N ALA A 33 24.27 7.76 -14.63
CA ALA A 33 23.36 8.86 -14.95
C ALA A 33 23.47 10.06 -13.99
N GLU A 34 23.41 11.29 -14.53
CA GLU A 34 23.36 12.52 -13.75
C GLU A 34 22.06 12.58 -12.90
N GLU A 35 22.13 13.25 -11.73
CA GLU A 35 21.04 13.28 -10.71
C GLU A 35 19.67 13.74 -11.27
N TYR A 36 19.64 14.58 -12.29
CA TYR A 36 18.40 15.01 -12.96
C TYR A 36 17.73 13.90 -13.79
N GLN A 37 18.51 13.11 -14.50
CA GLN A 37 18.02 11.97 -15.28
C GLN A 37 17.49 10.87 -14.36
N VAL A 38 18.12 10.68 -13.20
CA VAL A 38 17.69 9.78 -12.14
C VAL A 38 16.28 10.13 -11.65
N ASN A 39 16.00 11.40 -11.38
CA ASN A 39 14.71 11.85 -10.86
C ASN A 39 13.58 11.70 -11.88
N PHE A 40 13.81 12.02 -13.16
CA PHE A 40 12.83 11.81 -14.22
C PHE A 40 12.50 10.32 -14.40
N PHE A 41 13.51 9.47 -14.35
CA PHE A 41 13.33 8.03 -14.51
C PHE A 41 12.62 7.38 -13.33
N HIS A 42 12.87 7.82 -12.09
CA HIS A 42 12.11 7.38 -10.91
C HIS A 42 10.63 7.73 -11.01
N GLN A 43 10.31 8.94 -11.46
CA GLN A 43 8.92 9.33 -11.68
C GLN A 43 8.26 8.49 -12.78
N ALA A 44 8.96 8.28 -13.90
CA ALA A 44 8.48 7.42 -14.98
C ALA A 44 8.29 5.97 -14.53
N LEU A 45 9.21 5.41 -13.73
CA LEU A 45 9.12 4.05 -13.18
C LEU A 45 7.95 3.91 -12.19
N THR A 46 7.71 4.94 -11.37
CA THR A 46 6.57 4.95 -10.44
C THR A 46 5.25 4.97 -11.21
N VAL A 47 5.13 5.87 -12.20
CA VAL A 47 3.94 5.93 -13.07
C VAL A 47 3.76 4.60 -13.83
N PHE A 48 4.83 4.04 -14.37
CA PHE A 48 4.80 2.76 -15.06
C PHE A 48 4.38 1.61 -14.12
N GLY A 49 4.89 1.58 -12.88
CA GLY A 49 4.50 0.60 -11.87
C GLY A 49 3.01 0.68 -11.52
N VAL A 50 2.50 1.90 -11.30
CA VAL A 50 1.07 2.13 -11.04
C VAL A 50 0.20 1.72 -12.24
N VAL A 51 0.60 2.12 -13.45
CA VAL A 51 -0.13 1.75 -14.68
C VAL A 51 -0.08 0.23 -14.90
N THR A 52 1.06 -0.41 -14.69
CA THR A 52 1.20 -1.87 -14.82
C THR A 52 0.34 -2.58 -13.77
N PHE A 53 0.29 -2.07 -12.54
CA PHE A 53 -0.57 -2.61 -11.48
C PHE A 53 -2.06 -2.52 -11.86
N ILE A 54 -2.51 -1.36 -12.33
CA ILE A 54 -3.89 -1.15 -12.78
C ILE A 54 -4.22 -2.07 -13.97
N LEU A 55 -3.32 -2.14 -14.96
CA LEU A 55 -3.48 -3.02 -16.11
C LEU A 55 -3.50 -4.49 -15.70
N THR A 56 -2.67 -4.90 -14.74
CA THR A 56 -2.67 -6.28 -14.23
C THR A 56 -4.02 -6.63 -13.61
N ILE A 57 -4.60 -5.75 -12.78
CA ILE A 57 -5.95 -5.95 -12.24
C ILE A 57 -6.97 -6.04 -13.37
N TYR A 58 -6.93 -5.12 -14.33
CA TYR A 58 -7.85 -5.13 -15.49
C TYR A 58 -7.72 -6.40 -16.34
N PHE A 59 -6.52 -6.94 -16.53
CA PHE A 59 -6.31 -8.17 -17.28
C PHE A 59 -6.65 -9.43 -16.48
N LEU A 60 -6.61 -9.36 -15.15
CA LEU A 60 -7.03 -10.47 -14.28
C LEU A 60 -8.56 -10.58 -14.19
N ASP A 61 -9.25 -9.45 -14.27
CA ASP A 61 -10.71 -9.36 -14.20
C ASP A 61 -11.24 -8.43 -15.32
N PRO A 62 -11.24 -8.90 -16.61
CA PRO A 62 -11.68 -8.07 -17.72
C PRO A 62 -13.19 -7.82 -17.65
N PRO A 63 -13.65 -6.57 -17.88
CA PRO A 63 -15.07 -6.24 -17.86
C PRO A 63 -15.85 -7.06 -18.90
N GLY A 64 -16.90 -7.76 -18.46
CA GLY A 64 -17.80 -8.52 -19.33
C GLY A 64 -17.54 -10.03 -19.40
N GLU A 65 -16.48 -10.55 -18.80
CA GLU A 65 -16.36 -11.97 -18.48
C GLU A 65 -16.91 -12.24 -17.07
N GLU A 66 -17.37 -13.45 -16.78
CA GLU A 66 -17.69 -13.86 -15.41
C GLU A 66 -16.39 -13.96 -14.62
N GLY A 67 -15.88 -12.80 -14.20
CA GLY A 67 -14.70 -12.67 -13.37
C GLY A 67 -14.94 -13.15 -11.95
N VAL A 68 -13.85 -13.48 -11.26
CA VAL A 68 -13.91 -13.80 -9.82
C VAL A 68 -14.09 -12.49 -9.06
N SER A 69 -15.21 -12.37 -8.33
CA SER A 69 -15.44 -11.16 -7.54
C SER A 69 -14.28 -10.90 -6.55
N PRO A 70 -13.94 -9.64 -6.23
CA PRO A 70 -12.90 -9.34 -5.26
C PRO A 70 -13.08 -10.06 -3.92
N GLY A 71 -14.33 -10.35 -3.53
CA GLY A 71 -14.65 -11.11 -2.32
C GLY A 71 -14.25 -12.57 -2.36
N GLU A 72 -13.95 -13.11 -3.53
CA GLU A 72 -13.50 -14.49 -3.75
C GLU A 72 -11.97 -14.61 -3.92
N TRP A 73 -11.27 -13.47 -3.99
CA TRP A 73 -9.81 -13.48 -4.03
C TRP A 73 -9.25 -14.04 -2.72
N GLY A 74 -8.18 -14.82 -2.85
CA GLY A 74 -7.62 -15.49 -1.67
C GLY A 74 -6.12 -15.75 -1.75
N GLY A 75 -5.63 -16.38 -0.70
CA GLY A 75 -4.23 -16.77 -0.57
C GLY A 75 -3.27 -15.59 -0.56
N LEU A 76 -2.03 -15.87 -0.95
CA LEU A 76 -0.93 -14.90 -0.98
C LEU A 76 -1.19 -13.74 -1.95
N PHE A 77 -1.90 -14.00 -3.05
CA PHE A 77 -2.29 -12.99 -4.02
C PHE A 77 -3.10 -11.86 -3.38
N LEU A 78 -4.06 -12.20 -2.52
CA LEU A 78 -4.85 -11.22 -1.80
C LEU A 78 -3.98 -10.36 -0.86
N ASN A 79 -3.02 -10.96 -0.14
CA ASN A 79 -2.10 -10.20 0.70
C ASN A 79 -1.27 -9.19 -0.11
N PHE A 80 -0.80 -9.56 -1.31
CA PHE A 80 -0.09 -8.63 -2.20
C PHE A 80 -0.97 -7.50 -2.69
N ILE A 81 -2.21 -7.78 -3.11
CA ILE A 81 -3.14 -6.73 -3.55
C ILE A 81 -3.45 -5.78 -2.40
N LEU A 82 -3.81 -6.29 -1.24
CA LEU A 82 -4.16 -5.48 -0.08
C LEU A 82 -2.99 -4.59 0.35
N SER A 83 -1.78 -5.15 0.47
CA SER A 83 -0.60 -4.37 0.85
C SER A 83 -0.26 -3.31 -0.19
N SER A 84 -0.21 -3.68 -1.49
CA SER A 84 0.15 -2.75 -2.56
C SER A 84 -0.86 -1.61 -2.69
N ALA A 85 -2.16 -1.92 -2.69
CA ALA A 85 -3.22 -0.92 -2.76
C ALA A 85 -3.19 0.00 -1.53
N ALA A 86 -3.05 -0.56 -0.33
CA ALA A 86 -3.01 0.21 0.90
C ALA A 86 -1.74 1.07 1.02
N ILE A 87 -0.59 0.63 0.50
CA ILE A 87 0.63 1.44 0.43
C ILE A 87 0.41 2.65 -0.48
N VAL A 88 -0.08 2.42 -1.71
CA VAL A 88 -0.27 3.49 -2.70
C VAL A 88 -1.29 4.53 -2.21
N LEU A 89 -2.46 4.07 -1.79
CA LEU A 89 -3.51 4.96 -1.30
C LEU A 89 -3.12 5.60 0.03
N GLY A 90 -2.53 4.84 0.94
CA GLY A 90 -2.04 5.31 2.23
C GLY A 90 -0.96 6.38 2.09
N PHE A 91 -0.11 6.30 1.04
CA PHE A 91 0.88 7.33 0.76
C PHE A 91 0.21 8.67 0.42
N GLY A 92 -0.84 8.66 -0.42
CA GLY A 92 -1.64 9.83 -0.72
C GLY A 92 -2.32 10.42 0.50
N VAL A 93 -2.98 9.57 1.30
CA VAL A 93 -3.60 9.95 2.58
C VAL A 93 -2.58 10.54 3.55
N GLY A 94 -1.40 9.90 3.68
CA GLY A 94 -0.34 10.34 4.57
C GLY A 94 0.21 11.73 4.22
N ILE A 95 0.44 12.00 2.93
CA ILE A 95 0.85 13.33 2.46
C ILE A 95 -0.24 14.36 2.76
N ALA A 96 -1.50 14.08 2.42
CA ALA A 96 -2.61 14.99 2.65
C ALA A 96 -2.76 15.33 4.13
N LEU A 97 -2.72 14.34 5.01
CA LEU A 97 -2.82 14.52 6.45
C LEU A 97 -1.59 15.24 7.05
N ALA A 98 -0.38 14.96 6.56
CA ALA A 98 0.83 15.63 7.03
C ALA A 98 0.80 17.14 6.73
N PHE A 99 0.39 17.52 5.52
CA PHE A 99 0.22 18.93 5.15
C PHE A 99 -1.01 19.56 5.79
N GLY A 100 -2.11 18.82 5.90
CA GLY A 100 -3.32 19.26 6.60
C GLY A 100 -2.99 19.63 8.05
N ARG A 101 -2.29 18.77 8.79
CA ARG A 101 -1.84 19.01 10.17
C ARG A 101 -0.94 20.25 10.29
N ARG A 102 -0.12 20.54 9.27
CA ARG A 102 0.77 21.71 9.24
C ARG A 102 0.09 23.00 8.78
N SER A 103 -1.15 22.91 8.29
CA SER A 103 -1.89 24.07 7.79
C SER A 103 -2.16 25.10 8.89
N SER A 104 -2.03 26.38 8.55
CA SER A 104 -2.45 27.49 9.41
C SER A 104 -3.97 27.64 9.52
N LEU A 105 -4.73 26.99 8.61
CA LEU A 105 -6.18 27.03 8.60
C LEU A 105 -6.77 25.95 9.49
N PRO A 106 -7.53 26.28 10.56
CA PRO A 106 -8.11 25.32 11.47
C PRO A 106 -9.00 24.27 10.81
N VAL A 107 -9.65 24.63 9.70
CA VAL A 107 -10.53 23.73 8.93
C VAL A 107 -9.77 22.53 8.33
N PHE A 108 -8.48 22.64 8.10
CA PHE A 108 -7.64 21.53 7.65
C PHE A 108 -6.82 20.90 8.79
N SER A 109 -6.33 21.74 9.71
CA SER A 109 -5.45 21.28 10.78
C SER A 109 -6.18 20.41 11.80
N TRP A 110 -7.34 20.86 12.30
CA TRP A 110 -8.07 20.11 13.34
C TRP A 110 -8.58 18.74 12.86
N PRO A 111 -9.24 18.61 11.69
CA PRO A 111 -9.63 17.28 11.19
C PRO A 111 -8.45 16.36 10.97
N SER A 112 -7.34 16.87 10.41
CA SER A 112 -6.14 16.08 10.19
C SER A 112 -5.55 15.55 11.49
N VAL A 113 -5.44 16.39 12.52
CA VAL A 113 -5.00 15.99 13.86
C VAL A 113 -5.96 14.96 14.45
N ALA A 114 -7.27 15.22 14.42
CA ALA A 114 -8.26 14.32 14.98
C ALA A 114 -8.20 12.93 14.32
N ILE A 115 -8.13 12.86 12.99
CA ILE A 115 -8.02 11.59 12.24
C ILE A 115 -6.73 10.85 12.64
N ILE A 116 -5.58 11.53 12.58
CA ILE A 116 -4.28 10.91 12.88
C ILE A 116 -4.26 10.35 14.30
N GLU A 117 -4.63 11.15 15.29
CA GLU A 117 -4.57 10.75 16.69
C GLU A 117 -5.59 9.64 16.99
N THR A 118 -6.83 9.72 16.46
CA THR A 118 -7.85 8.69 16.65
C THR A 118 -7.43 7.37 16.06
N VAL A 119 -6.98 7.36 14.81
CA VAL A 119 -6.62 6.12 14.11
C VAL A 119 -5.39 5.47 14.76
N ARG A 120 -4.39 6.25 15.15
CA ARG A 120 -3.16 5.74 15.77
C ARG A 120 -3.33 5.34 17.23
N SER A 121 -4.39 5.79 17.91
CA SER A 121 -4.67 5.40 19.29
C SER A 121 -5.24 4.00 19.43
N GLY A 122 -5.84 3.46 18.36
CA GLY A 122 -6.46 2.15 18.36
C GLY A 122 -5.60 1.05 17.71
N PRO A 123 -5.78 -0.21 18.13
CA PRO A 123 -5.13 -1.34 17.48
C PRO A 123 -5.72 -1.58 16.08
N LEU A 124 -4.88 -1.96 15.12
CA LEU A 124 -5.32 -2.25 13.73
C LEU A 124 -6.47 -3.27 13.70
N VAL A 125 -6.42 -4.29 14.55
CA VAL A 125 -7.48 -5.32 14.60
C VAL A 125 -8.86 -4.70 14.90
N ALA A 126 -8.95 -3.70 15.78
CA ALA A 126 -10.21 -3.01 16.05
C ALA A 126 -10.72 -2.27 14.79
N TRP A 127 -9.82 -1.60 14.06
CA TRP A 127 -10.16 -0.92 12.81
C TRP A 127 -10.60 -1.90 11.71
N LEU A 128 -9.99 -3.08 11.64
CA LEU A 128 -10.43 -4.14 10.73
C LEU A 128 -11.84 -4.64 11.07
N PHE A 129 -12.17 -4.81 12.36
CA PHE A 129 -13.54 -5.15 12.76
C PHE A 129 -14.54 -4.03 12.45
N ILE A 130 -14.16 -2.76 12.60
CA ILE A 130 -14.98 -1.63 12.16
C ILE A 130 -15.25 -1.70 10.65
N ALA A 131 -14.23 -1.97 9.83
CA ALA A 131 -14.38 -2.16 8.39
C ALA A 131 -15.32 -3.32 8.04
N TYR A 132 -15.30 -4.38 8.83
CA TYR A 132 -16.12 -5.55 8.60
C TYR A 132 -17.55 -5.38 9.05
N ILE A 133 -17.79 -4.84 10.25
CA ILE A 133 -19.11 -4.80 10.91
C ILE A 133 -19.83 -3.48 10.65
N LEU A 134 -19.16 -2.33 10.85
CA LEU A 134 -19.82 -1.02 10.84
C LEU A 134 -19.78 -0.33 9.47
N LEU A 135 -18.69 -0.50 8.73
CA LEU A 135 -18.50 0.23 7.47
C LEU A 135 -19.55 -0.11 6.40
N PRO A 136 -20.11 -1.35 6.30
CA PRO A 136 -21.19 -1.63 5.38
C PRO A 136 -22.39 -0.72 5.59
N ASP A 137 -22.84 -0.56 6.83
CA ASP A 137 -24.01 0.25 7.17
C ASP A 137 -23.75 1.74 6.96
N VAL A 138 -22.52 2.19 7.20
CA VAL A 138 -22.12 3.61 7.03
C VAL A 138 -22.00 3.99 5.55
N LEU A 139 -21.49 3.08 4.72
CA LEU A 139 -21.32 3.35 3.29
C LEU A 139 -22.61 3.18 2.49
N PHE A 140 -23.53 2.33 2.94
CA PHE A 140 -24.84 2.19 2.32
C PHE A 140 -25.71 3.44 2.57
N PRO A 141 -26.47 4.00 1.59
CA PRO A 141 -26.68 3.53 0.22
C PRO A 141 -25.73 4.14 -0.83
N VAL A 142 -24.66 4.82 -0.42
CA VAL A 142 -23.77 5.54 -1.35
C VAL A 142 -22.90 4.55 -2.14
N TRP A 143 -22.42 3.53 -1.46
CA TRP A 143 -21.55 2.51 -2.05
C TRP A 143 -21.69 1.18 -1.30
N ASP A 144 -22.14 0.16 -2.03
CA ASP A 144 -22.13 -1.23 -1.55
C ASP A 144 -20.73 -1.83 -1.76
N ALA A 145 -19.82 -1.43 -0.89
CA ALA A 145 -18.44 -1.87 -0.97
C ALA A 145 -18.29 -3.33 -0.53
N ASP A 146 -17.63 -4.13 -1.35
CA ASP A 146 -17.26 -5.49 -0.97
C ASP A 146 -16.25 -5.51 0.19
N ARG A 147 -16.03 -6.70 0.77
CA ARG A 147 -15.18 -6.89 1.94
C ARG A 147 -13.72 -6.50 1.70
N VAL A 148 -13.20 -6.79 0.50
CA VAL A 148 -11.80 -6.47 0.12
C VAL A 148 -11.62 -4.97 0.00
N SER A 149 -12.54 -4.28 -0.68
CA SER A 149 -12.51 -2.83 -0.84
C SER A 149 -12.55 -2.10 0.49
N ARG A 150 -13.42 -2.52 1.42
CA ARG A 150 -13.49 -1.95 2.79
C ARG A 150 -12.18 -2.18 3.57
N THR A 151 -11.59 -3.36 3.42
CA THR A 151 -10.29 -3.68 4.03
C THR A 151 -9.19 -2.77 3.49
N ILE A 152 -9.14 -2.56 2.16
CA ILE A 152 -8.20 -1.63 1.52
C ILE A 152 -8.36 -0.22 2.08
N LEU A 153 -9.60 0.27 2.21
CA LEU A 153 -9.85 1.62 2.76
C LEU A 153 -9.29 1.78 4.18
N ILE A 154 -9.56 0.83 5.07
CA ILE A 154 -9.08 0.89 6.44
C ILE A 154 -7.56 0.75 6.52
N LEU A 155 -6.97 -0.19 5.79
CA LEU A 155 -5.52 -0.35 5.75
C LEU A 155 -4.84 0.89 5.20
N SER A 156 -5.42 1.52 4.17
CA SER A 156 -4.91 2.77 3.58
C SER A 156 -4.97 3.94 4.57
N LEU A 157 -6.10 4.07 5.28
CA LEU A 157 -6.25 5.11 6.29
C LEU A 157 -5.28 4.89 7.46
N PHE A 158 -5.17 3.66 7.96
CA PHE A 158 -4.28 3.31 9.06
C PHE A 158 -2.82 3.59 8.70
N THR A 159 -2.37 3.05 7.57
CA THR A 159 -1.00 3.27 7.05
C THR A 159 -0.72 4.74 6.78
N GLY A 160 -1.70 5.45 6.20
CA GLY A 160 -1.60 6.87 5.90
C GLY A 160 -1.43 7.72 7.16
N CYS A 161 -2.12 7.40 8.26
CA CYS A 161 -1.96 8.12 9.53
C CYS A 161 -0.56 7.92 10.14
N TYR A 162 0.01 6.72 10.06
CA TYR A 162 1.39 6.48 10.49
C TYR A 162 2.39 7.19 9.58
N LEU A 163 2.17 7.13 8.26
CA LEU A 163 2.99 7.82 7.29
C LEU A 163 2.95 9.35 7.45
N ALA A 164 1.78 9.91 7.80
CA ALA A 164 1.64 11.33 8.08
C ALA A 164 2.57 11.80 9.21
N GLU A 165 2.72 11.01 10.28
CA GLU A 165 3.65 11.31 11.36
C GLU A 165 5.12 11.13 10.98
N ILE A 166 5.43 10.10 10.18
CA ILE A 166 6.78 9.92 9.63
C ILE A 166 7.14 11.13 8.77
N LEU A 167 6.26 11.52 7.85
CA LEU A 167 6.47 12.69 6.98
C LEU A 167 6.52 14.00 7.77
N ARG A 168 5.72 14.16 8.84
CA ARG A 168 5.80 15.33 9.72
C ARG A 168 7.21 15.48 10.31
N GLY A 169 7.81 14.38 10.78
CA GLY A 169 9.19 14.37 11.24
C GLY A 169 10.17 14.78 10.13
N GLY A 170 9.99 14.25 8.92
CA GLY A 170 10.81 14.62 7.76
C GLY A 170 10.66 16.09 7.36
N LEU A 171 9.43 16.60 7.33
CA LEU A 171 9.16 18.01 7.01
C LEU A 171 9.77 18.97 8.03
N GLN A 172 9.90 18.55 9.29
CA GLN A 172 10.57 19.34 10.33
C GLN A 172 12.10 19.30 10.23
N ALA A 173 12.65 18.24 9.65
CA ALA A 173 14.09 18.08 9.46
C ALA A 173 14.66 18.89 8.28
N VAL A 174 13.80 19.35 7.35
CA VAL A 174 14.25 20.20 6.22
C VAL A 174 14.59 21.59 6.74
N PRO A 175 15.81 22.13 6.46
CA PRO A 175 16.22 23.46 6.89
C PRO A 175 15.29 24.56 6.33
N THR A 176 14.92 25.52 7.18
CA THR A 176 14.02 26.64 6.79
C THR A 176 14.55 27.46 5.62
N GLY A 177 15.86 27.58 5.48
CA GLY A 177 16.51 28.24 4.34
C GLY A 177 16.13 27.66 2.97
N GLN A 178 15.75 26.38 2.90
CA GLN A 178 15.25 25.79 1.65
C GLN A 178 13.91 26.40 1.24
N GLN A 179 13.04 26.64 2.20
CA GLN A 179 11.74 27.28 1.96
C GLN A 179 11.92 28.76 1.58
N GLU A 180 12.81 29.48 2.31
CA GLU A 180 13.11 30.90 2.05
C GLU A 180 13.72 31.09 0.67
N ALA A 181 14.69 30.25 0.29
CA ALA A 181 15.31 30.30 -1.03
C ALA A 181 14.32 30.04 -2.16
N ALA A 182 13.44 29.05 -2.01
CA ALA A 182 12.42 28.73 -3.00
C ALA A 182 11.42 29.89 -3.19
N LEU A 183 10.97 30.50 -2.11
CA LEU A 183 10.10 31.68 -2.15
C LEU A 183 10.79 32.88 -2.78
N SER A 184 12.09 33.09 -2.52
CA SER A 184 12.88 34.17 -3.14
C SER A 184 13.07 33.99 -4.64
N LEU A 185 12.98 32.75 -5.15
CA LEU A 185 12.97 32.44 -6.59
C LEU A 185 11.56 32.59 -7.21
N GLY A 186 10.56 33.03 -6.46
CA GLY A 186 9.20 33.27 -6.94
C GLY A 186 8.31 32.03 -6.96
N LEU A 187 8.71 30.93 -6.35
CA LEU A 187 7.85 29.76 -6.22
C LEU A 187 6.71 30.06 -5.25
N SER A 188 5.50 29.60 -5.61
CA SER A 188 4.36 29.65 -4.68
C SER A 188 4.58 28.67 -3.52
N THR A 189 3.88 28.87 -2.41
CA THR A 189 3.96 27.98 -1.23
C THR A 189 3.67 26.53 -1.60
N THR A 190 2.71 26.26 -2.49
CA THR A 190 2.39 24.93 -2.95
C THR A 190 3.54 24.33 -3.77
N GLN A 191 4.10 25.09 -4.71
CA GLN A 191 5.26 24.65 -5.48
C GLN A 191 6.48 24.38 -4.59
N THR A 192 6.77 25.29 -3.66
CA THR A 192 7.84 25.11 -2.67
C THR A 192 7.65 23.80 -1.87
N ASN A 193 6.43 23.57 -1.36
CA ASN A 193 6.15 22.37 -0.57
C ASN A 193 6.27 21.10 -1.42
N MET A 194 5.71 21.05 -2.64
CA MET A 194 5.67 19.83 -3.46
C MET A 194 6.98 19.56 -4.18
N LEU A 195 7.68 20.59 -4.68
CA LEU A 195 8.86 20.40 -5.51
C LEU A 195 10.18 20.42 -4.73
N ILE A 196 10.22 21.10 -3.57
CA ILE A 196 11.46 21.29 -2.81
C ILE A 196 11.41 20.58 -1.46
N ILE A 197 10.37 20.84 -0.66
CA ILE A 197 10.34 20.39 0.74
C ILE A 197 9.94 18.91 0.85
N LEU A 198 8.87 18.51 0.18
CA LEU A 198 8.36 17.13 0.27
C LEU A 198 9.36 16.07 -0.23
N PRO A 199 10.06 16.24 -1.37
CA PRO A 199 11.07 15.26 -1.81
C PRO A 199 12.21 15.11 -0.82
N GLN A 200 12.67 16.21 -0.20
CA GLN A 200 13.72 16.18 0.83
C GLN A 200 13.22 15.48 2.11
N ALA A 201 12.00 15.78 2.54
CA ALA A 201 11.38 15.13 3.70
C ALA A 201 11.23 13.62 3.49
N ILE A 202 10.76 13.19 2.31
CA ILE A 202 10.66 11.77 1.95
C ILE A 202 12.03 11.10 1.98
N ARG A 203 13.06 11.73 1.38
CA ARG A 203 14.42 11.18 1.36
C ARG A 203 14.97 10.99 2.78
N THR A 204 14.75 11.95 3.66
CA THR A 204 15.22 11.90 5.05
C THR A 204 14.50 10.81 5.85
N THR A 205 13.22 10.56 5.57
CA THR A 205 12.40 9.58 6.30
C THR A 205 12.26 8.23 5.58
N MET A 206 12.97 8.03 4.48
CA MET A 206 12.86 6.80 3.67
C MET A 206 13.01 5.50 4.50
N PRO A 207 13.98 5.37 5.43
CA PRO A 207 14.07 4.15 6.23
C PRO A 207 12.82 3.89 7.08
N ALA A 208 12.21 4.94 7.65
CA ALA A 208 10.99 4.82 8.44
C ALA A 208 9.77 4.50 7.55
N ILE A 209 9.72 5.09 6.34
CA ILE A 209 8.68 4.78 5.35
C ILE A 209 8.75 3.30 4.96
N VAL A 210 9.91 2.79 4.60
CA VAL A 210 10.10 1.38 4.24
C VAL A 210 9.72 0.47 5.41
N SER A 211 10.14 0.79 6.64
CA SER A 211 9.75 0.03 7.83
C SER A 211 8.23 -0.01 8.04
N ASN A 212 7.55 1.11 7.78
CA ASN A 212 6.07 1.16 7.85
C ASN A 212 5.42 0.29 6.77
N MET A 213 5.94 0.30 5.54
CA MET A 213 5.43 -0.54 4.45
C MET A 213 5.64 -2.04 4.73
N ILE A 214 6.82 -2.43 5.27
CA ILE A 214 7.09 -3.81 5.69
C ILE A 214 6.16 -4.21 6.85
N GLY A 215 5.87 -3.28 7.78
CA GLY A 215 4.88 -3.47 8.83
C GLY A 215 3.51 -3.80 8.25
N LEU A 216 3.01 -2.96 7.34
CA LEU A 216 1.73 -3.17 6.66
C LEU A 216 1.65 -4.51 5.93
N TRP A 217 2.71 -4.92 5.23
CA TRP A 217 2.77 -6.24 4.60
C TRP A 217 2.48 -7.36 5.61
N LYS A 218 3.12 -7.32 6.78
CA LYS A 218 2.87 -8.29 7.86
C LYS A 218 1.47 -8.18 8.42
N ASP A 219 0.94 -6.97 8.56
CA ASP A 219 -0.38 -6.68 9.10
C ASP A 219 -1.50 -7.23 8.20
N THR A 220 -1.26 -7.44 6.90
CA THR A 220 -2.24 -8.12 6.04
C THR A 220 -2.56 -9.54 6.50
N SER A 221 -1.69 -10.18 7.27
CA SER A 221 -1.99 -11.50 7.86
C SER A 221 -3.11 -11.46 8.90
N LEU A 222 -3.43 -10.29 9.48
CA LEU A 222 -4.50 -10.15 10.47
C LEU A 222 -5.90 -10.22 9.87
N ILE A 223 -6.04 -10.07 8.55
CA ILE A 223 -7.34 -10.10 7.87
C ILE A 223 -8.03 -11.47 7.95
N HIS A 224 -7.27 -12.55 8.20
CA HIS A 224 -7.84 -13.88 8.43
C HIS A 224 -8.85 -13.88 9.58
N LEU A 225 -8.71 -12.96 10.57
CA LEU A 225 -9.65 -12.81 11.68
C LEU A 225 -11.05 -12.38 11.23
N LEU A 226 -11.15 -11.80 10.03
CA LEU A 226 -12.40 -11.37 9.41
C LEU A 226 -13.04 -12.46 8.53
N GLY A 227 -12.49 -13.68 8.54
CA GLY A 227 -12.94 -14.77 7.70
C GLY A 227 -12.60 -14.59 6.21
N VAL A 228 -11.62 -13.73 5.91
CA VAL A 228 -11.09 -13.56 4.56
C VAL A 228 -10.03 -14.64 4.32
N HIS A 229 -10.09 -15.27 3.14
CA HIS A 229 -9.21 -16.39 2.79
C HIS A 229 -7.83 -15.93 2.31
N ASP A 230 -7.11 -15.19 3.15
CA ASP A 230 -5.71 -14.81 2.90
C ASP A 230 -4.76 -16.02 3.03
N ALA A 231 -3.46 -15.80 2.81
CA ALA A 231 -2.47 -16.88 2.91
C ALA A 231 -2.44 -17.55 4.28
N PHE A 232 -2.66 -16.78 5.35
CA PHE A 232 -2.65 -17.30 6.71
C PHE A 232 -3.91 -18.15 7.00
N GLN A 233 -5.09 -17.71 6.53
CA GLN A 233 -6.32 -18.48 6.64
C GLN A 233 -6.23 -19.79 5.84
N VAL A 234 -5.69 -19.74 4.63
CA VAL A 234 -5.45 -20.96 3.82
C VAL A 234 -4.56 -21.93 4.58
N ALA A 235 -3.45 -21.49 5.19
CA ALA A 235 -2.57 -22.34 5.98
C ALA A 235 -3.27 -22.94 7.21
N LYS A 236 -4.24 -22.24 7.81
CA LYS A 236 -5.02 -22.74 8.95
C LYS A 236 -6.07 -23.79 8.55
N VAL A 237 -6.68 -23.64 7.37
CA VAL A 237 -7.75 -24.58 6.94
C VAL A 237 -7.22 -25.78 6.16
N LEU A 238 -6.04 -25.67 5.55
CA LEU A 238 -5.41 -26.74 4.77
C LEU A 238 -5.26 -28.05 5.57
N PRO A 239 -4.78 -28.05 6.83
CA PRO A 239 -4.62 -29.27 7.62
C PRO A 239 -5.95 -29.91 8.07
N ALA A 240 -7.09 -29.25 7.83
CA ALA A 240 -8.41 -29.85 8.05
C ALA A 240 -8.84 -30.77 6.88
N GLN A 241 -8.16 -30.70 5.73
CA GLN A 241 -8.38 -31.58 4.59
C GLN A 241 -7.70 -32.92 4.86
N TRP A 242 -8.36 -34.01 4.46
CA TRP A 242 -7.93 -35.36 4.82
C TRP A 242 -6.50 -35.70 4.36
N GLU A 243 -6.05 -35.14 3.23
CA GLU A 243 -4.70 -35.31 2.65
C GLU A 243 -3.60 -34.66 3.47
N PHE A 244 -3.94 -33.60 4.25
CA PHE A 244 -3.00 -32.77 5.00
C PHE A 244 -3.23 -32.79 6.51
N VAL A 245 -4.01 -33.77 7.00
CA VAL A 245 -4.34 -33.88 8.43
C VAL A 245 -3.07 -33.96 9.27
N GLY A 246 -2.97 -33.06 10.25
CA GLY A 246 -1.85 -33.01 11.20
C GLY A 246 -0.69 -32.11 10.78
N LEU A 247 -0.67 -31.56 9.55
CA LEU A 247 0.41 -30.71 9.03
C LEU A 247 0.23 -29.22 9.38
N TYR A 248 -0.31 -28.90 10.58
CA TYR A 248 -0.47 -27.51 11.04
C TYR A 248 0.85 -26.74 11.17
N PRO A 249 1.89 -27.29 11.83
CA PRO A 249 3.14 -26.58 11.95
C PRO A 249 3.81 -26.28 10.62
N GLU A 250 3.78 -27.26 9.70
CA GLU A 250 4.41 -27.13 8.38
C GLU A 250 3.74 -26.07 7.54
N ALA A 251 2.40 -26.07 7.50
CA ALA A 251 1.62 -25.06 6.76
C ALA A 251 1.87 -23.64 7.29
N LEU A 252 1.88 -23.46 8.62
CA LEU A 252 2.14 -22.15 9.23
C LEU A 252 3.60 -21.72 9.07
N LEU A 253 4.55 -22.64 9.18
CA LEU A 253 5.97 -22.35 8.92
C LEU A 253 6.19 -21.92 7.47
N PHE A 254 5.57 -22.61 6.52
CA PHE A 254 5.67 -22.28 5.10
C PHE A 254 5.19 -20.85 4.82
N VAL A 255 3.99 -20.48 5.30
CA VAL A 255 3.48 -19.12 5.14
C VAL A 255 4.34 -18.11 5.90
N GLY A 256 4.76 -18.43 7.13
CA GLY A 256 5.67 -17.59 7.90
C GLY A 256 6.98 -17.32 7.16
N MET A 257 7.56 -18.33 6.50
CA MET A 257 8.76 -18.16 5.66
C MET A 257 8.51 -17.21 4.47
N ILE A 258 7.36 -17.32 3.81
CA ILE A 258 7.02 -16.40 2.70
C ILE A 258 6.94 -14.94 3.22
N PHE A 259 6.22 -14.71 4.32
CA PHE A 259 6.16 -13.38 4.93
C PHE A 259 7.54 -12.86 5.34
N TRP A 260 8.39 -13.74 5.87
CA TRP A 260 9.76 -13.39 6.25
C TRP A 260 10.62 -13.02 5.03
N ILE A 261 10.59 -13.84 3.96
CA ILE A 261 11.35 -13.58 2.72
C ILE A 261 10.96 -12.21 2.14
N VAL A 262 9.66 -11.95 1.95
CA VAL A 262 9.18 -10.66 1.40
C VAL A 262 9.54 -9.48 2.31
N SER A 263 9.62 -9.70 3.64
CA SER A 263 9.98 -8.63 4.58
C SER A 263 11.48 -8.37 4.65
N PHE A 264 12.30 -9.34 4.26
CA PHE A 264 13.75 -9.26 4.33
C PHE A 264 14.35 -8.56 3.11
N TYR A 265 13.73 -8.73 1.94
CA TYR A 265 14.16 -8.11 0.67
C TYR A 265 13.40 -6.81 0.38
#